data_0984051af2879a5305214e0ca09fac3e
#
_entry.id   0984051af2879a5305214e0ca09fac3e
#
_cell.length_a   1.000
_cell.length_b   1.000
_cell.length_c   1.000
_cell.angle_alpha   90.00
_cell.angle_beta   90.00
_cell.angle_gamma   90.00
#
_symmetry.space_group_name_H-M   'P 1'
#
loop_
_entity.id
_entity.type
_entity.pdbx_description
1 polymer ?
#
loop_
_entity_poly.entity_id
_entity_poly.type
_entity_poly.pdbx_seq_one_letter_code
_entity_poly.pdbx_strand_id
1 'polypeptide(L)'
;MKCRPEGLHHNITTLAEPAANREATGDPAVRREVDALGPWFHNLHLPDGTQTCPAHPFGDFPAFKWQQIAGSIPEDLTGWRCLDIGCNAGFYTFELARRGAEVVGIDLDERYLNQARWAAAKMNLADRVRFERMQVYDLAHREGRFDLVLFMGVLYHLRYPMLGLDIVCQKVDRLLVFQTLTSPGDEVFEPTHDRYFVDRHLLREPGWPKMAFFEHGFAGDPTNWWAPNHAACEAMLRAAGMRVASRPGHEFYICEPDPSRPACVTTWNAAEFRSATGRGA
;
A
#
# COMPACT_ATOMS: atom_id res chain seq x y z
N MET A 1 -9.66 8.03 -34.81
CA MET A 1 -8.57 7.08 -35.03
C MET A 1 -8.42 6.30 -33.74
N LYS A 2 -8.91 5.04 -33.72
CA LYS A 2 -8.94 4.20 -32.50
C LYS A 2 -7.63 3.41 -32.45
N CYS A 3 -6.75 3.69 -31.50
CA CYS A 3 -5.60 2.84 -31.20
C CYS A 3 -6.07 1.73 -30.25
N ARG A 4 -6.00 0.48 -30.70
CA ARG A 4 -6.02 -0.72 -29.86
C ARG A 4 -4.59 -0.94 -29.32
N PRO A 5 -4.41 -1.31 -28.06
CA PRO A 5 -3.14 -1.88 -27.61
C PRO A 5 -3.13 -3.38 -27.88
N GLU A 6 -2.23 -3.83 -28.73
CA GLU A 6 -1.85 -5.24 -28.84
C GLU A 6 -0.71 -5.55 -27.87
N GLY A 7 -0.87 -6.62 -27.12
CA GLY A 7 0.20 -7.52 -26.69
C GLY A 7 0.87 -7.28 -25.36
N LEU A 8 0.34 -7.90 -24.31
CA LEU A 8 1.14 -8.43 -23.21
C LEU A 8 0.52 -9.77 -22.77
N HIS A 9 0.99 -10.83 -23.43
CA HIS A 9 0.77 -12.19 -22.95
C HIS A 9 1.75 -12.46 -21.80
N HIS A 10 1.25 -12.39 -20.57
CA HIS A 10 1.83 -13.12 -19.45
C HIS A 10 0.78 -14.10 -18.98
N ASN A 11 1.18 -15.36 -18.86
CA ASN A 11 0.40 -16.51 -18.45
C ASN A 11 -0.40 -16.23 -17.17
N ILE A 12 -1.64 -15.73 -17.34
CA ILE A 12 -2.69 -15.84 -16.35
C ILE A 12 -3.44 -17.09 -16.73
N THR A 13 -3.11 -18.17 -16.06
CA THR A 13 -3.82 -19.44 -16.15
C THR A 13 -5.26 -19.19 -15.77
N THR A 14 -6.16 -19.40 -16.74
CA THR A 14 -7.62 -19.51 -16.60
C THR A 14 -8.30 -18.47 -15.71
N LEU A 15 -8.63 -17.32 -16.32
CA LEU A 15 -9.75 -16.52 -15.85
C LEU A 15 -11.03 -17.35 -16.07
N ALA A 16 -11.70 -17.66 -14.97
CA ALA A 16 -13.03 -18.20 -15.01
C ALA A 16 -13.93 -17.30 -15.88
N GLU A 17 -14.81 -17.91 -16.68
CA GLU A 17 -15.80 -17.23 -17.51
C GLU A 17 -16.56 -16.17 -16.67
N PRO A 18 -16.97 -15.04 -17.27
CA PRO A 18 -17.75 -14.04 -16.56
C PRO A 18 -19.04 -14.71 -16.10
N ALA A 19 -19.19 -14.81 -14.79
CA ALA A 19 -20.40 -15.36 -14.17
C ALA A 19 -21.60 -14.56 -14.64
N ALA A 20 -22.40 -15.20 -15.48
CA ALA A 20 -23.69 -14.69 -15.92
C ALA A 20 -24.54 -14.29 -14.70
N ASN A 21 -25.07 -13.08 -14.75
CA ASN A 21 -26.24 -12.60 -14.06
C ASN A 21 -26.46 -13.16 -12.64
N ARG A 22 -25.62 -12.76 -11.66
CA ARG A 22 -26.07 -12.79 -10.27
C ARG A 22 -27.02 -11.62 -10.09
N GLU A 23 -28.30 -11.92 -9.84
CA GLU A 23 -29.32 -10.95 -9.42
C GLU A 23 -28.69 -9.99 -8.40
N ALA A 24 -28.97 -8.70 -8.56
CA ALA A 24 -28.45 -7.65 -7.68
C ALA A 24 -28.93 -7.93 -6.26
N THR A 25 -28.09 -8.60 -5.46
CA THR A 25 -28.33 -8.83 -4.04
C THR A 25 -28.11 -7.50 -3.31
N GLY A 26 -28.99 -7.18 -2.37
CA GLY A 26 -28.90 -5.99 -1.51
C GLY A 26 -30.13 -5.09 -1.54
N ASP A 27 -30.16 -4.15 -0.59
CA ASP A 27 -31.25 -3.18 -0.47
C ASP A 27 -31.19 -2.14 -1.63
N PRO A 28 -32.29 -1.95 -2.39
CA PRO A 28 -32.36 -0.94 -3.44
C PRO A 28 -32.10 0.50 -2.95
N ALA A 29 -32.35 0.81 -1.67
CA ALA A 29 -32.02 2.10 -1.09
C ALA A 29 -30.50 2.25 -0.92
N VAL A 30 -29.82 1.22 -0.40
CA VAL A 30 -28.37 1.19 -0.27
C VAL A 30 -27.72 1.25 -1.65
N ARG A 31 -28.25 0.56 -2.65
CA ARG A 31 -27.75 0.63 -4.03
C ARG A 31 -27.78 2.06 -4.58
N ARG A 32 -28.88 2.80 -4.39
CA ARG A 32 -28.96 4.21 -4.81
C ARG A 32 -27.92 5.09 -4.10
N GLU A 33 -27.62 4.83 -2.82
CA GLU A 33 -26.58 5.57 -2.10
C GLU A 33 -25.19 5.23 -2.67
N VAL A 34 -24.91 3.96 -2.97
CA VAL A 34 -23.67 3.53 -3.63
C VAL A 34 -23.49 4.23 -4.97
N ASP A 35 -24.53 4.25 -5.80
CA ASP A 35 -24.48 4.88 -7.12
C ASP A 35 -24.26 6.39 -7.01
N ALA A 36 -24.87 7.05 -6.03
CA ALA A 36 -24.72 8.49 -5.79
C ALA A 36 -23.29 8.87 -5.30
N LEU A 37 -22.61 7.96 -4.59
CA LEU A 37 -21.26 8.17 -4.10
C LEU A 37 -20.18 7.76 -5.10
N GLY A 38 -20.55 7.15 -6.22
CA GLY A 38 -19.59 6.69 -7.23
C GLY A 38 -18.81 7.82 -7.93
N PRO A 39 -17.81 7.46 -8.74
CA PRO A 39 -17.34 6.10 -8.99
C PRO A 39 -16.51 5.53 -7.82
N TRP A 40 -16.60 4.22 -7.63
CA TRP A 40 -15.85 3.46 -6.63
C TRP A 40 -14.62 2.81 -7.26
N PHE A 41 -13.52 2.79 -6.50
CA PHE A 41 -12.32 2.06 -6.88
C PHE A 41 -12.16 0.76 -6.07
N HIS A 42 -12.41 0.78 -4.76
CA HIS A 42 -12.49 -0.43 -3.97
C HIS A 42 -13.89 -1.07 -4.08
N ASN A 43 -13.93 -2.38 -4.26
CA ASN A 43 -15.14 -3.14 -4.10
C ASN A 43 -15.34 -3.49 -2.62
N LEU A 44 -16.33 -2.86 -1.97
CA LEU A 44 -16.71 -3.16 -0.59
C LEU A 44 -17.91 -4.09 -0.60
N HIS A 45 -17.92 -5.04 0.33
CA HIS A 45 -19.02 -5.96 0.56
C HIS A 45 -19.81 -5.51 1.79
N LEU A 46 -20.99 -4.94 1.58
CA LEU A 46 -21.84 -4.43 2.64
C LEU A 46 -22.63 -5.55 3.31
N PRO A 47 -23.10 -5.37 4.57
CA PRO A 47 -23.79 -6.42 5.31
C PRO A 47 -25.10 -6.92 4.67
N ASP A 48 -25.75 -6.08 3.86
CA ASP A 48 -26.97 -6.42 3.11
C ASP A 48 -26.71 -7.19 1.82
N GLY A 49 -25.42 -7.47 1.50
CA GLY A 49 -24.98 -8.12 0.28
C GLY A 49 -24.72 -7.17 -0.89
N THR A 50 -24.94 -5.86 -0.74
CA THR A 50 -24.60 -4.87 -1.77
C THR A 50 -23.08 -4.79 -1.91
N GLN A 51 -22.61 -4.76 -3.16
CA GLN A 51 -21.20 -4.50 -3.49
C GLN A 51 -21.06 -3.13 -4.16
N THR A 52 -19.98 -2.40 -3.84
CA THR A 52 -19.77 -1.04 -4.35
C THR A 52 -19.24 -1.01 -5.77
N CYS A 53 -18.40 -1.97 -6.17
CA CYS A 53 -17.78 -2.05 -7.49
C CYS A 53 -17.59 -3.50 -7.97
N PRO A 54 -18.65 -4.30 -8.16
CA PRO A 54 -18.53 -5.73 -8.50
C PRO A 54 -17.97 -5.97 -9.91
N ALA A 55 -18.04 -4.98 -10.80
CA ALA A 55 -17.55 -5.06 -12.17
C ALA A 55 -16.23 -4.31 -12.38
N HIS A 56 -15.40 -4.17 -11.33
CA HIS A 56 -14.10 -3.53 -11.46
C HIS A 56 -13.21 -4.28 -12.47
N PRO A 57 -12.47 -3.58 -13.38
CA PRO A 57 -11.65 -4.23 -14.40
C PRO A 57 -10.60 -5.20 -13.86
N PHE A 58 -10.12 -4.99 -12.63
CA PHE A 58 -9.17 -5.87 -11.94
C PHE A 58 -9.87 -6.87 -10.99
N GLY A 59 -11.19 -7.09 -11.17
CA GLY A 59 -11.97 -7.92 -10.27
C GLY A 59 -12.01 -7.37 -8.84
N ASP A 60 -12.25 -8.24 -7.87
CA ASP A 60 -12.24 -7.86 -6.44
C ASP A 60 -10.81 -7.85 -5.89
N PHE A 61 -9.97 -7.00 -6.46
CA PHE A 61 -8.55 -6.93 -6.14
C PHE A 61 -8.27 -6.57 -4.67
N PRO A 62 -9.08 -5.77 -3.94
CA PRO A 62 -8.80 -5.53 -2.53
C PRO A 62 -8.95 -6.79 -1.69
N ALA A 63 -10.01 -7.59 -1.93
CA ALA A 63 -10.20 -8.86 -1.26
C ALA A 63 -9.11 -9.87 -1.60
N PHE A 64 -8.72 -9.95 -2.88
CA PHE A 64 -7.62 -10.81 -3.31
C PHE A 64 -6.28 -10.44 -2.64
N LYS A 65 -5.96 -9.14 -2.57
CA LYS A 65 -4.76 -8.67 -1.87
C LYS A 65 -4.81 -8.97 -0.37
N TRP A 66 -5.97 -8.77 0.26
CA TRP A 66 -6.15 -9.07 1.67
C TRP A 66 -5.92 -10.55 1.99
N GLN A 67 -6.44 -11.45 1.18
CA GLN A 67 -6.24 -12.90 1.36
C GLN A 67 -4.77 -13.30 1.40
N GLN A 68 -3.89 -12.59 0.67
CA GLN A 68 -2.46 -12.89 0.66
C GLN A 68 -1.77 -12.49 1.97
N ILE A 69 -2.23 -11.44 2.64
CA ILE A 69 -1.57 -10.87 3.82
C ILE A 69 -2.28 -11.19 5.14
N ALA A 70 -3.55 -11.58 5.09
CA ALA A 70 -4.40 -11.75 6.27
C ALA A 70 -3.80 -12.73 7.30
N GLY A 71 -3.15 -13.80 6.84
CA GLY A 71 -2.48 -14.78 7.71
C GLY A 71 -1.18 -14.27 8.36
N SER A 72 -0.63 -13.15 7.89
CA SER A 72 0.56 -12.52 8.47
C SER A 72 0.22 -11.43 9.51
N ILE A 73 -1.05 -11.11 9.67
CA ILE A 73 -1.57 -10.13 10.61
C ILE A 73 -2.33 -10.88 11.72
N PRO A 74 -2.11 -10.57 13.01
CA PRO A 74 -2.84 -11.23 14.09
C PRO A 74 -4.36 -11.18 13.89
N GLU A 75 -5.05 -12.25 14.23
CA GLU A 75 -6.52 -12.34 14.12
C GLU A 75 -7.21 -11.42 15.13
N ASP A 76 -6.63 -11.25 16.32
CA ASP A 76 -7.11 -10.32 17.35
C ASP A 76 -6.15 -9.13 17.44
N LEU A 77 -6.68 -7.95 17.10
CA LEU A 77 -6.00 -6.65 17.18
C LEU A 77 -6.61 -5.76 18.26
N THR A 78 -7.31 -6.35 19.23
CA THR A 78 -7.89 -5.58 20.35
C THR A 78 -6.80 -4.81 21.08
N GLY A 79 -7.00 -3.49 21.22
CA GLY A 79 -6.04 -2.56 21.82
C GLY A 79 -4.91 -2.11 20.88
N TRP A 80 -4.86 -2.60 19.65
CA TRP A 80 -3.91 -2.10 18.66
C TRP A 80 -4.40 -0.82 18.00
N ARG A 81 -3.47 0.09 17.81
CA ARG A 81 -3.64 1.29 16.99
C ARG A 81 -3.04 1.03 15.61
N CYS A 82 -3.85 1.14 14.58
CA CYS A 82 -3.44 0.86 13.20
C CYS A 82 -3.55 2.10 12.33
N LEU A 83 -2.68 2.19 11.32
CA LEU A 83 -2.69 3.24 10.29
C LEU A 83 -2.82 2.58 8.91
N ASP A 84 -3.78 3.02 8.12
CA ASP A 84 -3.97 2.62 6.72
C ASP A 84 -3.67 3.83 5.81
N ILE A 85 -2.55 3.79 5.11
CA ILE A 85 -2.03 4.87 4.27
C ILE A 85 -2.49 4.67 2.82
N GLY A 86 -3.17 5.68 2.26
CA GLY A 86 -3.84 5.57 0.97
C GLY A 86 -5.06 4.66 1.07
N CYS A 87 -5.87 4.88 2.12
CA CYS A 87 -6.95 3.96 2.49
C CYS A 87 -8.07 3.86 1.46
N ASN A 88 -8.14 4.78 0.48
CA ASN A 88 -9.21 4.83 -0.51
C ASN A 88 -10.60 4.78 0.18
N ALA A 89 -11.52 3.92 -0.28
CA ALA A 89 -12.84 3.74 0.34
C ALA A 89 -12.82 2.86 1.62
N GLY A 90 -11.65 2.54 2.17
CA GLY A 90 -11.50 1.95 3.51
C GLY A 90 -11.51 0.43 3.56
N PHE A 91 -11.35 -0.30 2.47
CA PHE A 91 -11.43 -1.78 2.50
C PHE A 91 -10.52 -2.39 3.59
N TYR A 92 -9.22 -2.08 3.55
CA TYR A 92 -8.26 -2.64 4.52
C TYR A 92 -8.45 -2.06 5.93
N THR A 93 -8.84 -0.78 6.02
CA THR A 93 -9.23 -0.16 7.29
C THR A 93 -10.30 -0.98 7.99
N PHE A 94 -11.35 -1.42 7.25
CA PHE A 94 -12.43 -2.22 7.82
C PHE A 94 -11.99 -3.63 8.19
N GLU A 95 -11.11 -4.25 7.41
CA GLU A 95 -10.57 -5.57 7.76
C GLU A 95 -9.79 -5.56 9.08
N LEU A 96 -9.00 -4.51 9.34
CA LEU A 96 -8.31 -4.33 10.62
C LEU A 96 -9.31 -4.03 11.76
N ALA A 97 -10.30 -3.18 11.51
CA ALA A 97 -11.32 -2.84 12.51
C ALA A 97 -12.18 -4.04 12.91
N ARG A 98 -12.50 -4.94 11.98
CA ARG A 98 -13.20 -6.22 12.26
C ARG A 98 -12.40 -7.14 13.18
N ARG A 99 -11.07 -7.03 13.18
CA ARG A 99 -10.16 -7.73 14.11
C ARG A 99 -10.00 -7.03 15.46
N GLY A 100 -10.73 -5.95 15.71
CA GLY A 100 -10.75 -5.23 17.00
C GLY A 100 -9.84 -4.01 17.10
N ALA A 101 -9.10 -3.66 16.05
CA ALA A 101 -8.21 -2.50 16.06
C ALA A 101 -8.96 -1.15 16.10
N GLU A 102 -8.29 -0.14 16.64
CA GLU A 102 -8.60 1.28 16.37
C GLU A 102 -7.78 1.72 15.16
N VAL A 103 -8.45 2.14 14.07
CA VAL A 103 -7.78 2.40 12.80
C VAL A 103 -7.94 3.85 12.35
N VAL A 104 -6.84 4.45 11.95
CA VAL A 104 -6.82 5.72 11.22
C VAL A 104 -6.55 5.42 9.75
N GLY A 105 -7.47 5.75 8.86
CA GLY A 105 -7.27 5.75 7.42
C GLY A 105 -6.92 7.15 6.93
N ILE A 106 -5.87 7.29 6.14
CA ILE A 106 -5.50 8.56 5.51
C ILE A 106 -5.51 8.45 3.99
N ASP A 107 -6.03 9.47 3.32
CA ASP A 107 -6.02 9.61 1.86
C ASP A 107 -6.03 11.10 1.48
N LEU A 108 -5.69 11.40 0.24
CA LEU A 108 -5.78 12.76 -0.31
C LEU A 108 -7.13 13.09 -0.92
N ASP A 109 -7.79 12.08 -1.48
CA ASP A 109 -9.04 12.25 -2.21
C ASP A 109 -10.22 12.23 -1.23
N GLU A 110 -10.80 13.39 -1.00
CA GLU A 110 -11.96 13.55 -0.11
C GLU A 110 -13.17 12.73 -0.58
N ARG A 111 -13.28 12.43 -1.86
CA ARG A 111 -14.32 11.55 -2.38
C ARG A 111 -14.18 10.14 -1.78
N TYR A 112 -12.97 9.58 -1.78
CA TYR A 112 -12.71 8.28 -1.16
C TYR A 112 -12.96 8.30 0.34
N LEU A 113 -12.56 9.36 1.03
CA LEU A 113 -12.81 9.49 2.46
C LEU A 113 -14.30 9.60 2.79
N ASN A 114 -15.09 10.26 1.94
CA ASN A 114 -16.55 10.32 2.09
C ASN A 114 -17.20 8.94 1.85
N GLN A 115 -16.73 8.20 0.85
CA GLN A 115 -17.12 6.80 0.63
C GLN A 115 -16.80 5.94 1.86
N ALA A 116 -15.58 6.07 2.40
CA ALA A 116 -15.14 5.33 3.58
C ALA A 116 -15.97 5.66 4.85
N ARG A 117 -16.25 6.92 5.10
CA ARG A 117 -17.10 7.35 6.25
C ARG A 117 -18.52 6.79 6.11
N TRP A 118 -19.10 6.87 4.91
CA TRP A 118 -20.41 6.29 4.64
C TRP A 118 -20.40 4.75 4.85
N ALA A 119 -19.40 4.07 4.30
CA ALA A 119 -19.29 2.63 4.44
C ALA A 119 -19.07 2.19 5.90
N ALA A 120 -18.29 2.95 6.68
CA ALA A 120 -18.08 2.69 8.11
C ALA A 120 -19.41 2.67 8.88
N ALA A 121 -20.31 3.65 8.59
CA ALA A 121 -21.63 3.68 9.19
C ALA A 121 -22.49 2.47 8.78
N LYS A 122 -22.47 2.08 7.51
CA LYS A 122 -23.22 0.90 7.00
C LYS A 122 -22.70 -0.42 7.58
N MET A 123 -21.41 -0.50 7.91
CA MET A 123 -20.76 -1.69 8.48
C MET A 123 -20.76 -1.72 10.01
N ASN A 124 -21.33 -0.70 10.70
CA ASN A 124 -21.28 -0.54 12.15
C ASN A 124 -19.83 -0.50 12.72
N LEU A 125 -18.91 0.12 11.99
CA LEU A 125 -17.50 0.25 12.36
C LEU A 125 -17.09 1.71 12.65
N ALA A 126 -18.03 2.66 12.62
CA ALA A 126 -17.74 4.09 12.74
C ALA A 126 -17.05 4.46 14.08
N ASP A 127 -17.29 3.71 15.15
CA ASP A 127 -16.66 3.95 16.45
C ASP A 127 -15.20 3.48 16.53
N ARG A 128 -14.76 2.63 15.58
CA ARG A 128 -13.40 2.05 15.54
C ARG A 128 -12.50 2.68 14.50
N VAL A 129 -13.05 3.45 13.56
CA VAL A 129 -12.29 3.99 12.43
C VAL A 129 -12.40 5.51 12.36
N ARG A 130 -11.31 6.15 11.94
CA ARG A 130 -11.27 7.59 11.64
C ARG A 130 -10.64 7.78 10.28
N PHE A 131 -11.19 8.71 9.49
CA PHE A 131 -10.68 9.01 8.15
C PHE A 131 -10.25 10.49 8.10
N GLU A 132 -8.98 10.70 7.74
CA GLU A 132 -8.34 12.01 7.73
C GLU A 132 -7.77 12.30 6.33
N ARG A 133 -8.02 13.51 5.84
CA ARG A 133 -7.36 13.98 4.61
C ARG A 133 -5.93 14.37 4.93
N MET A 134 -4.96 13.60 4.43
CA MET A 134 -3.56 13.78 4.79
C MET A 134 -2.64 13.24 3.71
N GLN A 135 -1.55 13.97 3.43
CA GLN A 135 -0.41 13.48 2.64
C GLN A 135 0.46 12.55 3.48
N VAL A 136 1.12 11.60 2.80
CA VAL A 136 2.11 10.72 3.46
C VAL A 136 3.19 11.54 4.17
N TYR A 137 3.67 12.62 3.55
CA TYR A 137 4.72 13.47 4.12
C TYR A 137 4.28 14.23 5.38
N ASP A 138 2.98 14.53 5.54
CA ASP A 138 2.44 15.20 6.73
C ASP A 138 2.54 14.32 7.99
N LEU A 139 2.68 13.00 7.80
CA LEU A 139 2.94 12.07 8.91
C LEU A 139 4.22 12.41 9.68
N ALA A 140 5.21 13.10 9.07
CA ALA A 140 6.38 13.60 9.79
C ALA A 140 6.01 14.51 10.96
N HIS A 141 4.90 15.24 10.86
CA HIS A 141 4.40 16.16 11.87
C HIS A 141 3.37 15.55 12.83
N ARG A 142 2.88 14.35 12.54
CA ARG A 142 1.97 13.63 13.41
C ARG A 142 2.73 12.97 14.55
N GLU A 143 2.30 13.22 15.76
CA GLU A 143 2.86 12.57 16.96
C GLU A 143 2.33 11.14 17.12
N GLY A 144 3.10 10.32 17.82
CA GLY A 144 2.77 8.94 18.13
C GLY A 144 3.11 7.99 16.98
N ARG A 145 3.01 6.70 17.32
CA ARG A 145 3.31 5.56 16.45
C ARG A 145 2.12 4.62 16.46
N PHE A 146 2.15 3.62 15.59
CA PHE A 146 1.08 2.65 15.42
C PHE A 146 1.64 1.23 15.54
N ASP A 147 0.87 0.35 16.17
CA ASP A 147 1.24 -1.07 16.29
C ASP A 147 1.33 -1.72 14.91
N LEU A 148 0.45 -1.36 13.98
CA LEU A 148 0.44 -1.83 12.61
C LEU A 148 0.23 -0.67 11.64
N VAL A 149 1.04 -0.65 10.58
CA VAL A 149 0.88 0.29 9.45
C VAL A 149 0.70 -0.49 8.16
N LEU A 150 -0.35 -0.18 7.41
CA LEU A 150 -0.50 -0.60 6.03
C LEU A 150 0.00 0.53 5.12
N PHE A 151 0.99 0.22 4.28
CA PHE A 151 1.52 1.12 3.27
C PHE A 151 1.52 0.39 1.93
N MET A 152 0.32 0.30 1.35
CA MET A 152 0.03 -0.55 0.21
C MET A 152 -0.50 0.25 -0.98
N GLY A 153 0.12 0.07 -2.14
CA GLY A 153 -0.33 0.73 -3.37
C GLY A 153 -0.02 2.24 -3.42
N VAL A 154 0.97 2.72 -2.65
CA VAL A 154 1.21 4.17 -2.50
C VAL A 154 2.63 4.59 -2.91
N LEU A 155 3.66 3.81 -2.57
CA LEU A 155 5.07 4.22 -2.78
C LEU A 155 5.35 4.70 -4.21
N TYR A 156 4.86 3.96 -5.19
CA TYR A 156 5.11 4.27 -6.61
C TYR A 156 4.42 5.54 -7.11
N HIS A 157 3.45 6.08 -6.37
CA HIS A 157 2.82 7.37 -6.63
C HIS A 157 3.59 8.54 -5.99
N LEU A 158 4.49 8.28 -5.05
CA LEU A 158 5.23 9.33 -4.35
C LEU A 158 6.35 9.86 -5.22
N ARG A 159 6.44 11.19 -5.38
CA ARG A 159 7.56 11.82 -6.09
C ARG A 159 8.88 11.63 -5.35
N TYR A 160 8.85 11.56 -4.03
CA TYR A 160 10.00 11.36 -3.14
C TYR A 160 9.82 10.06 -2.33
N PRO A 161 9.94 8.87 -2.99
CA PRO A 161 9.55 7.60 -2.39
C PRO A 161 10.37 7.24 -1.14
N MET A 162 11.69 7.50 -1.14
CA MET A 162 12.53 7.22 0.04
C MET A 162 12.14 8.10 1.23
N LEU A 163 11.91 9.39 1.02
CA LEU A 163 11.43 10.28 2.09
C LEU A 163 10.09 9.78 2.67
N GLY A 164 9.16 9.37 1.79
CA GLY A 164 7.89 8.79 2.23
C GLY A 164 8.09 7.53 3.06
N LEU A 165 8.98 6.64 2.61
CA LEU A 165 9.27 5.39 3.32
C LEU A 165 9.93 5.65 4.70
N ASP A 166 10.91 6.56 4.77
CA ASP A 166 11.57 6.94 6.02
C ASP A 166 10.56 7.50 7.04
N ILE A 167 9.62 8.35 6.58
CA ILE A 167 8.57 8.90 7.44
C ILE A 167 7.64 7.79 7.92
N VAL A 168 7.20 6.91 7.02
CA VAL A 168 6.28 5.81 7.36
C VAL A 168 6.91 4.83 8.34
N CYS A 169 8.16 4.42 8.11
CA CYS A 169 8.84 3.46 8.98
C CYS A 169 9.02 3.98 10.41
N GLN A 170 9.19 5.30 10.59
CA GLN A 170 9.25 5.91 11.93
C GLN A 170 7.90 5.86 12.67
N LYS A 171 6.79 5.57 11.99
CA LYS A 171 5.45 5.43 12.60
C LYS A 171 5.12 3.99 13.00
N VAL A 172 5.99 3.04 12.75
CA VAL A 172 5.76 1.61 13.00
C VAL A 172 6.32 1.21 14.35
N ASP A 173 5.47 0.66 15.22
CA ASP A 173 5.91 0.08 16.49
C ASP A 173 6.19 -1.42 16.40
N ARG A 174 5.36 -2.17 15.66
CA ARG A 174 5.46 -3.64 15.60
C ARG A 174 5.48 -4.18 14.19
N LEU A 175 4.51 -3.79 13.34
CA LEU A 175 4.30 -4.42 12.06
C LEU A 175 4.06 -3.39 10.95
N LEU A 176 4.79 -3.53 9.85
CA LEU A 176 4.53 -2.84 8.59
C LEU A 176 4.14 -3.86 7.53
N VAL A 177 2.98 -3.68 6.92
CA VAL A 177 2.63 -4.37 5.67
C VAL A 177 2.90 -3.40 4.53
N PHE A 178 3.92 -3.70 3.74
CA PHE A 178 4.34 -2.89 2.62
C PHE A 178 3.97 -3.57 1.30
N GLN A 179 3.42 -2.82 0.34
CA GLN A 179 3.20 -3.28 -1.03
C GLN A 179 3.42 -2.13 -2.01
N THR A 180 4.11 -2.41 -3.10
CA THR A 180 4.35 -1.45 -4.18
C THR A 180 4.35 -2.16 -5.53
N LEU A 181 4.10 -1.40 -6.61
CA LEU A 181 4.39 -1.86 -7.96
C LEU A 181 5.87 -2.24 -8.06
N THR A 182 6.15 -3.44 -8.58
CA THR A 182 7.54 -3.92 -8.78
C THR A 182 7.87 -4.12 -10.25
N SER A 183 9.14 -3.96 -10.59
CA SER A 183 9.66 -4.40 -11.87
C SER A 183 9.84 -5.92 -11.88
N PRO A 184 9.71 -6.59 -13.05
CA PRO A 184 9.85 -8.04 -13.15
C PRO A 184 11.20 -8.57 -12.67
N GLY A 185 11.20 -9.81 -12.16
CA GLY A 185 12.36 -10.57 -11.70
C GLY A 185 12.33 -10.81 -10.20
N ASP A 186 12.56 -12.07 -9.80
CA ASP A 186 12.49 -12.52 -8.40
C ASP A 186 13.85 -12.56 -7.72
N GLU A 187 14.93 -12.31 -8.48
CA GLU A 187 16.28 -12.35 -7.95
C GLU A 187 16.52 -11.20 -6.99
N VAL A 188 17.08 -11.52 -5.84
CA VAL A 188 17.47 -10.55 -4.81
C VAL A 188 18.96 -10.69 -4.55
N PHE A 189 19.73 -9.71 -4.99
CA PHE A 189 21.12 -9.56 -4.62
C PHE A 189 21.23 -8.55 -3.47
N GLU A 190 21.75 -9.00 -2.35
CA GLU A 190 22.04 -8.13 -1.21
C GLU A 190 23.52 -7.76 -1.22
N PRO A 191 23.90 -6.50 -1.55
CA PRO A 191 25.26 -6.03 -1.43
C PRO A 191 25.67 -5.99 0.04
N THR A 192 26.54 -6.91 0.47
CA THR A 192 26.97 -7.03 1.87
C THR A 192 28.16 -6.14 2.21
N HIS A 193 28.82 -5.58 1.20
CA HIS A 193 30.03 -4.79 1.37
C HIS A 193 29.98 -3.51 0.55
N ASP A 194 30.68 -2.50 1.05
CA ASP A 194 31.01 -1.34 0.22
C ASP A 194 31.80 -1.77 -1.04
N ARG A 195 31.61 -1.05 -2.14
CA ARG A 195 32.23 -1.35 -3.43
C ARG A 195 33.00 -0.14 -3.92
N TYR A 196 34.13 -0.40 -4.56
CA TYR A 196 34.91 0.66 -5.19
C TYR A 196 34.26 1.09 -6.51
N PHE A 197 34.59 2.30 -6.94
CA PHE A 197 34.08 2.87 -8.21
C PHE A 197 34.39 1.99 -9.43
N VAL A 198 35.49 1.24 -9.41
CA VAL A 198 35.86 0.29 -10.46
C VAL A 198 34.87 -0.89 -10.59
N ASP A 199 34.14 -1.19 -9.52
CA ASP A 199 33.16 -2.27 -9.47
C ASP A 199 31.76 -1.88 -10.00
N ARG A 200 31.59 -0.68 -10.53
CA ARG A 200 30.30 -0.20 -11.04
C ARG A 200 29.63 -1.09 -12.08
N HIS A 201 30.38 -2.00 -12.72
CA HIS A 201 29.85 -2.99 -13.63
C HIS A 201 28.87 -3.93 -12.94
N LEU A 202 29.02 -4.18 -11.61
CA LEU A 202 28.13 -5.00 -10.80
C LEU A 202 26.70 -4.42 -10.74
N LEU A 203 26.52 -3.13 -11.01
CA LEU A 203 25.18 -2.53 -11.12
C LEU A 203 24.33 -3.15 -12.25
N ARG A 204 24.94 -3.92 -13.13
CA ARG A 204 24.25 -4.67 -14.21
C ARG A 204 23.78 -6.05 -13.79
N GLU A 205 24.30 -6.57 -12.67
CA GLU A 205 23.96 -7.90 -12.20
C GLU A 205 22.45 -8.07 -12.03
N PRO A 206 21.91 -9.24 -12.41
CA PRO A 206 20.53 -9.58 -12.06
C PRO A 206 20.30 -9.45 -10.55
N GLY A 207 19.14 -8.94 -10.18
CA GLY A 207 18.80 -8.77 -8.76
C GLY A 207 19.53 -7.64 -8.04
N TRP A 208 20.45 -6.89 -8.67
CA TRP A 208 20.98 -5.68 -8.06
C TRP A 208 19.84 -4.71 -7.73
N PRO A 209 19.81 -4.04 -6.55
CA PRO A 209 18.77 -3.08 -6.19
C PRO A 209 18.63 -1.97 -7.25
N LYS A 210 17.52 -1.94 -7.97
CA LYS A 210 17.23 -0.97 -9.05
C LYS A 210 15.78 -0.52 -8.97
N MET A 211 15.54 0.69 -9.46
CA MET A 211 14.20 1.26 -9.55
C MET A 211 14.00 1.89 -10.92
N ALA A 212 13.00 1.40 -11.69
CA ALA A 212 12.60 2.00 -12.93
C ALA A 212 11.86 3.32 -12.68
N PHE A 213 12.08 4.31 -13.55
CA PHE A 213 11.39 5.60 -13.51
C PHE A 213 10.49 5.73 -14.75
N PHE A 214 9.26 6.19 -14.55
CA PHE A 214 8.29 6.45 -15.61
C PHE A 214 8.12 7.96 -15.81
N GLU A 215 8.67 8.48 -16.89
CA GLU A 215 8.60 9.91 -17.20
C GLU A 215 7.17 10.37 -17.55
N HIS A 216 6.41 9.53 -18.24
CA HIS A 216 5.09 9.86 -18.79
C HIS A 216 3.95 9.04 -18.15
N GLY A 217 4.18 8.43 -16.99
CA GLY A 217 3.23 7.55 -16.33
C GLY A 217 3.32 6.10 -16.83
N PHE A 218 2.55 5.23 -16.19
CA PHE A 218 2.51 3.79 -16.48
C PHE A 218 1.11 3.24 -16.24
N ALA A 219 0.68 2.28 -17.06
CA ALA A 219 -0.65 1.65 -16.97
C ALA A 219 -1.82 2.64 -17.01
N GLY A 220 -1.69 3.75 -17.73
CA GLY A 220 -2.74 4.77 -17.85
C GLY A 220 -2.84 5.75 -16.69
N ASP A 221 -1.96 5.64 -15.69
CA ASP A 221 -1.90 6.55 -14.55
C ASP A 221 -0.64 7.42 -14.62
N PRO A 222 -0.79 8.77 -14.75
CA PRO A 222 0.33 9.70 -14.82
C PRO A 222 1.06 9.85 -13.47
N THR A 223 0.52 9.34 -12.39
CA THR A 223 1.13 9.38 -11.05
C THR A 223 1.93 8.13 -10.71
N ASN A 224 2.00 7.15 -11.59
CA ASN A 224 2.90 6.01 -11.46
C ASN A 224 4.31 6.44 -11.88
N TRP A 225 5.19 6.72 -10.89
CA TRP A 225 6.54 7.23 -11.11
C TRP A 225 7.61 6.14 -11.08
N TRP A 226 7.41 5.08 -10.26
CA TRP A 226 8.49 4.19 -9.88
C TRP A 226 8.07 2.72 -9.90
N ALA A 227 8.98 1.84 -10.33
CA ALA A 227 8.87 0.40 -10.10
C ALA A 227 10.23 -0.14 -9.64
N PRO A 228 10.47 -0.27 -8.34
CA PRO A 228 11.64 -0.97 -7.82
C PRO A 228 11.57 -2.46 -8.13
N ASN A 229 12.72 -3.13 -8.26
CA ASN A 229 12.76 -4.58 -8.18
C ASN A 229 12.70 -5.05 -6.71
N HIS A 230 12.51 -6.35 -6.47
CA HIS A 230 12.41 -6.89 -5.11
C HIS A 230 13.64 -6.57 -4.26
N ALA A 231 14.85 -6.66 -4.85
CA ALA A 231 16.08 -6.29 -4.17
C ALA A 231 16.08 -4.83 -3.72
N ALA A 232 15.56 -3.91 -4.55
CA ALA A 232 15.45 -2.51 -4.16
C ALA A 232 14.40 -2.30 -3.07
N CYS A 233 13.25 -2.97 -3.14
CA CYS A 233 12.24 -2.90 -2.08
C CYS A 233 12.84 -3.32 -0.73
N GLU A 234 13.51 -4.46 -0.68
CA GLU A 234 14.13 -4.96 0.55
C GLU A 234 15.27 -4.05 1.03
N ALA A 235 16.11 -3.54 0.11
CA ALA A 235 17.20 -2.63 0.46
C ALA A 235 16.68 -1.30 1.02
N MET A 236 15.63 -0.73 0.41
CA MET A 236 15.00 0.51 0.90
C MET A 236 14.37 0.31 2.28
N LEU A 237 13.67 -0.82 2.50
CA LEU A 237 13.09 -1.16 3.80
C LEU A 237 14.18 -1.30 4.88
N ARG A 238 15.28 -2.01 4.57
CA ARG A 238 16.41 -2.11 5.49
C ARG A 238 17.07 -0.75 5.77
N ALA A 239 17.22 0.09 4.75
CA ALA A 239 17.76 1.44 4.91
C ALA A 239 16.86 2.34 5.75
N ALA A 240 15.55 2.11 5.73
CA ALA A 240 14.56 2.81 6.56
C ALA A 240 14.40 2.20 7.97
N GLY A 241 15.29 1.27 8.39
CA GLY A 241 15.28 0.68 9.73
C GLY A 241 14.30 -0.47 9.92
N MET A 242 13.92 -1.16 8.84
CA MET A 242 13.00 -2.30 8.90
C MET A 242 13.71 -3.60 8.54
N ARG A 243 13.26 -4.71 9.13
CA ARG A 243 13.62 -6.07 8.75
C ARG A 243 12.44 -6.71 8.02
N VAL A 244 12.68 -7.26 6.84
CA VAL A 244 11.69 -8.06 6.11
C VAL A 244 11.58 -9.43 6.78
N ALA A 245 10.43 -9.71 7.38
CA ALA A 245 10.15 -10.98 8.07
C ALA A 245 9.63 -12.04 7.08
N SER A 246 8.79 -11.65 6.12
CA SER A 246 8.27 -12.57 5.10
C SER A 246 7.76 -11.84 3.86
N ARG A 247 7.55 -12.59 2.78
CA ARG A 247 6.96 -12.16 1.52
C ARG A 247 5.77 -13.09 1.20
N PRO A 248 4.56 -12.80 1.72
CA PRO A 248 3.40 -13.69 1.55
C PRO A 248 2.82 -13.70 0.13
N GLY A 249 3.18 -12.73 -0.71
CA GLY A 249 2.75 -12.61 -2.09
C GLY A 249 3.81 -11.93 -2.94
N HIS A 250 3.55 -11.81 -4.25
CA HIS A 250 4.54 -11.32 -5.22
C HIS A 250 5.11 -9.94 -4.85
N GLU A 251 4.25 -9.00 -4.46
CA GLU A 251 4.64 -7.60 -4.18
C GLU A 251 4.51 -7.22 -2.72
N PHE A 252 4.30 -8.18 -1.81
CA PHE A 252 4.04 -7.92 -0.40
C PHE A 252 5.26 -8.22 0.45
N TYR A 253 5.50 -7.36 1.42
CA TYR A 253 6.58 -7.45 2.41
C TYR A 253 5.98 -7.23 3.79
N ILE A 254 6.15 -8.20 4.66
CA ILE A 254 5.82 -8.09 6.08
C ILE A 254 7.10 -7.70 6.79
N CYS A 255 7.09 -6.57 7.46
CA CYS A 255 8.29 -5.98 8.03
C CYS A 255 8.09 -5.64 9.51
N GLU A 256 9.18 -5.73 10.25
CA GLU A 256 9.27 -5.35 11.65
C GLU A 256 10.39 -4.33 11.85
N PRO A 257 10.30 -3.40 12.81
CA PRO A 257 11.40 -2.53 13.15
C PRO A 257 12.67 -3.34 13.49
N ASP A 258 13.82 -2.91 12.95
CA ASP A 258 15.12 -3.51 13.24
C ASP A 258 15.95 -2.56 14.12
N PRO A 259 16.02 -2.78 15.43
CA PRO A 259 16.78 -1.89 16.33
C PRO A 259 18.28 -1.93 16.07
N SER A 260 18.79 -2.94 15.36
CA SER A 260 20.20 -3.04 14.99
C SER A 260 20.59 -2.18 13.78
N ARG A 261 19.59 -1.71 13.03
CA ARG A 261 19.78 -0.92 11.80
C ARG A 261 18.93 0.36 11.88
N PRO A 262 19.35 1.40 12.58
CA PRO A 262 18.59 2.64 12.65
C PRO A 262 18.47 3.27 11.25
N ALA A 263 17.34 3.85 10.97
CA ALA A 263 17.17 4.72 9.81
C ALA A 263 18.14 5.91 9.91
N CYS A 264 18.49 6.50 8.76
CA CYS A 264 19.40 7.64 8.71
C CYS A 264 20.76 7.36 9.40
N VAL A 265 21.44 6.30 8.97
CA VAL A 265 22.72 5.83 9.52
C VAL A 265 23.86 6.85 9.48
N THR A 266 23.73 7.95 8.74
CA THR A 266 24.75 9.00 8.64
C THR A 266 24.20 10.35 9.09
N THR A 267 25.10 11.23 9.52
CA THR A 267 24.75 12.63 9.83
C THR A 267 24.20 13.38 8.64
N TRP A 268 24.59 13.00 7.42
CA TRP A 268 24.08 13.57 6.18
C TRP A 268 22.61 13.21 5.96
N ASN A 269 22.24 11.94 6.08
CA ASN A 269 20.86 11.50 5.94
C ASN A 269 19.94 12.18 6.96
N ALA A 270 20.40 12.28 8.21
CA ALA A 270 19.64 12.99 9.26
C ALA A 270 19.48 14.48 8.96
N ALA A 271 20.50 15.12 8.36
CA ALA A 271 20.41 16.52 7.96
C ALA A 271 19.46 16.72 6.78
N GLU A 272 19.49 15.83 5.78
CA GLU A 272 18.55 15.84 4.64
C GLU A 272 17.11 15.65 5.13
N PHE A 273 16.87 14.64 5.96
CA PHE A 273 15.55 14.38 6.53
C PHE A 273 15.00 15.59 7.30
N ARG A 274 15.84 16.21 8.14
CA ARG A 274 15.49 17.42 8.90
C ARG A 274 15.19 18.58 7.96
N SER A 275 16.00 18.78 6.92
CA SER A 275 15.78 19.83 5.94
C SER A 275 14.48 19.65 5.17
N ALA A 276 14.14 18.40 4.82
CA ALA A 276 12.91 18.07 4.08
C ALA A 276 11.65 18.14 4.92
N THR A 277 11.74 17.80 6.22
CA THR A 277 10.56 17.65 7.09
C THR A 277 10.45 18.70 8.18
N GLY A 278 11.54 19.41 8.52
CA GLY A 278 11.62 20.27 9.71
C GLY A 278 11.68 19.48 11.03
N ARG A 279 11.83 18.15 11.00
CA ARG A 279 11.85 17.25 12.18
C ARG A 279 13.17 16.49 12.27
N GLY A 280 13.49 16.03 13.48
CA GLY A 280 14.57 15.07 13.68
C GLY A 280 14.21 13.69 13.10
N ALA A 281 15.23 12.96 12.62
CA ALA A 281 15.08 11.58 12.16
C ALA A 281 14.98 10.63 13.34
#